data_3f0df377b1b0704d1894ea31a1df5d37
#
_entry.id   3f0df377b1b0704d1894ea31a1df5d37
#
_cell.length_a   1.000
_cell.length_b   1.000
_cell.length_c   1.000
_cell.angle_alpha   90.00
_cell.angle_beta   90.00
_cell.angle_gamma   90.00
#
_symmetry.space_group_name_H-M   'P 1'
#
loop_
_entity.id
_entity.type
_entity.pdbx_description
1 polymer ?
#
loop_
_entity_poly.entity_id
_entity_poly.type
_entity_poly.pdbx_seq_one_letter_code
_entity_poly.pdbx_strand_id
1 'polypeptide(L)'
;EIMPSLVGSEMCIRDRAMRAAVEQAKSSQTPWTLDPVAVGALDYRRHFCHELLSFKPAAIRGNASEIMALAGVANGGRGVDTTDAAANAIPAAQTLARETGAIVVVTGEVDYVTDGHRIIGIHGGDPLMTKVVGTGCALSAVVAACCALPGDMLENVASACHWMKQAGERAVARSEGPGSFVPHFLDALWQLTPEVQA
;
A
#
# COMPACT_ATOMS: atom_id res chain seq x y z
N GLU A 1 17.36 -7.20 -28.89
CA GLU A 1 16.09 -7.86 -29.40
C GLU A 1 15.50 -8.94 -28.45
N ILE A 2 16.19 -9.32 -27.39
CA ILE A 2 15.73 -10.36 -26.44
C ILE A 2 14.85 -9.75 -25.32
N MET A 3 15.00 -8.47 -25.02
CA MET A 3 14.34 -7.80 -23.89
C MET A 3 12.79 -7.64 -24.01
N PRO A 4 12.18 -7.32 -25.17
CA PRO A 4 10.74 -7.13 -25.23
C PRO A 4 9.91 -8.40 -24.99
N SER A 5 10.41 -9.56 -25.41
CA SER A 5 9.71 -10.83 -25.23
C SER A 5 9.78 -11.35 -23.78
N LEU A 6 10.88 -11.09 -23.08
CA LEU A 6 11.02 -11.44 -21.66
C LEU A 6 10.13 -10.58 -20.76
N VAL A 7 10.05 -9.28 -21.01
CA VAL A 7 9.18 -8.36 -20.24
C VAL A 7 7.70 -8.73 -20.42
N GLY A 8 7.25 -9.05 -21.62
CA GLY A 8 5.88 -9.47 -21.87
C GLY A 8 5.53 -10.80 -21.20
N SER A 9 6.43 -11.79 -21.24
CA SER A 9 6.19 -13.10 -20.62
C SER A 9 6.21 -13.03 -19.08
N GLU A 10 7.08 -12.21 -18.49
CA GLU A 10 7.07 -11.99 -17.03
C GLU A 10 5.79 -11.34 -16.53
N MET A 11 5.24 -10.35 -17.24
CA MET A 11 3.96 -9.75 -16.88
C MET A 11 2.84 -10.78 -16.92
N CYS A 12 2.72 -11.58 -17.97
CA CYS A 12 1.71 -12.63 -18.07
C CYS A 12 1.85 -13.72 -17.00
N ILE A 13 3.08 -14.09 -16.61
CA ILE A 13 3.32 -15.06 -15.55
C ILE A 13 2.90 -14.48 -14.20
N ARG A 14 3.27 -13.24 -13.91
CA ARG A 14 2.90 -12.56 -12.66
C ARG A 14 1.38 -12.41 -12.54
N ASP A 15 0.70 -12.00 -13.61
CA ASP A 15 -0.76 -11.81 -13.58
C ASP A 15 -1.50 -13.13 -13.36
N ARG A 16 -1.05 -14.22 -13.98
CA ARG A 16 -1.61 -15.56 -13.71
C ARG A 16 -1.39 -15.98 -12.26
N ALA A 17 -0.20 -15.74 -11.71
CA ALA A 17 0.09 -16.04 -10.32
C ALA A 17 -0.77 -15.18 -9.36
N MET A 18 -0.93 -13.88 -9.65
CA MET A 18 -1.79 -12.99 -8.87
C MET A 18 -3.25 -13.42 -8.92
N ARG A 19 -3.79 -13.77 -10.09
CA ARG A 19 -5.15 -14.31 -10.21
C ARG A 19 -5.35 -15.57 -9.39
N ALA A 20 -4.45 -16.55 -9.54
CA ALA A 20 -4.52 -17.79 -8.78
C ALA A 20 -4.46 -17.54 -7.27
N ALA A 21 -3.61 -16.61 -6.81
CA ALA A 21 -3.52 -16.23 -5.40
C ALA A 21 -4.82 -15.59 -4.90
N VAL A 22 -5.41 -14.67 -5.69
CA VAL A 22 -6.66 -13.99 -5.31
C VAL A 22 -7.85 -14.95 -5.35
N GLU A 23 -7.92 -15.85 -6.32
CA GLU A 23 -8.93 -16.90 -6.37
C GLU A 23 -8.84 -17.84 -5.15
N GLN A 24 -7.62 -18.21 -4.77
CA GLN A 24 -7.37 -18.98 -3.57
C GLN A 24 -7.76 -18.21 -2.30
N ALA A 25 -7.38 -16.95 -2.18
CA ALA A 25 -7.75 -16.09 -1.06
C ALA A 25 -9.27 -15.98 -0.93
N LYS A 26 -9.98 -15.81 -2.05
CA LYS A 26 -11.45 -15.81 -2.08
C LYS A 26 -12.05 -17.12 -1.61
N SER A 27 -11.52 -18.26 -2.07
CA SER A 27 -12.04 -19.60 -1.70
C SER A 27 -11.79 -19.93 -0.23
N SER A 28 -10.67 -19.50 0.32
CA SER A 28 -10.30 -19.70 1.74
C SER A 28 -10.79 -18.58 2.67
N GLN A 29 -11.46 -17.57 2.14
CA GLN A 29 -11.88 -16.37 2.88
C GLN A 29 -10.72 -15.66 3.58
N THR A 30 -9.52 -15.74 3.01
CA THR A 30 -8.33 -15.05 3.51
C THR A 30 -8.34 -13.60 3.03
N PRO A 31 -8.22 -12.61 3.92
CA PRO A 31 -8.11 -11.21 3.50
C PRO A 31 -6.83 -10.97 2.70
N TRP A 32 -6.90 -10.10 1.72
CA TRP A 32 -5.77 -9.75 0.86
C TRP A 32 -5.77 -8.27 0.55
N THR A 33 -4.61 -7.73 0.20
CA THR A 33 -4.41 -6.32 -0.12
C THR A 33 -4.04 -6.15 -1.59
N LEU A 34 -4.68 -5.19 -2.26
CA LEU A 34 -4.30 -4.74 -3.59
C LEU A 34 -3.31 -3.57 -3.49
N ASP A 35 -2.13 -3.74 -4.10
CA ASP A 35 -1.16 -2.66 -4.31
C ASP A 35 -1.13 -2.31 -5.81
N PRO A 36 -1.82 -1.23 -6.26
CA PRO A 36 -2.03 -0.92 -7.67
C PRO A 36 -0.83 -0.21 -8.29
N VAL A 37 0.35 -0.80 -8.15
CA VAL A 37 1.60 -0.22 -8.65
C VAL A 37 1.50 0.17 -10.12
N ALA A 38 1.83 1.43 -10.44
CA ALA A 38 1.86 1.99 -11.78
C ALA A 38 0.51 1.97 -12.54
N VAL A 39 -0.61 1.90 -11.83
CA VAL A 39 -1.97 1.85 -12.42
C VAL A 39 -2.29 3.07 -13.27
N GLY A 40 -1.72 4.23 -12.95
CA GLY A 40 -1.90 5.46 -13.72
C GLY A 40 -1.00 5.60 -14.94
N ALA A 41 0.11 4.84 -14.98
CA ALA A 41 1.12 4.96 -16.03
C ALA A 41 0.96 3.92 -17.17
N LEU A 42 0.38 2.77 -16.87
CA LEU A 42 0.29 1.64 -17.78
C LEU A 42 -1.16 1.16 -17.92
N ASP A 43 -1.73 1.29 -19.10
CA ASP A 43 -3.11 0.85 -19.40
C ASP A 43 -3.34 -0.62 -19.05
N TYR A 44 -2.38 -1.47 -19.34
CA TYR A 44 -2.45 -2.89 -19.01
C TYR A 44 -2.60 -3.11 -17.49
N ARG A 45 -1.82 -2.40 -16.68
CA ARG A 45 -1.92 -2.44 -15.22
C ARG A 45 -3.27 -1.93 -14.73
N ARG A 46 -3.77 -0.86 -15.34
CA ARG A 46 -5.07 -0.30 -15.01
C ARG A 46 -6.18 -1.32 -15.21
N HIS A 47 -6.25 -1.95 -16.39
CA HIS A 47 -7.25 -2.99 -16.65
C HIS A 47 -7.16 -4.16 -15.68
N PHE A 48 -5.94 -4.64 -15.43
CA PHE A 48 -5.72 -5.75 -14.51
C PHE A 48 -6.09 -5.41 -13.06
N CYS A 49 -5.74 -4.23 -12.56
CA CYS A 49 -6.13 -3.79 -11.22
C CYS A 49 -7.65 -3.67 -11.09
N HIS A 50 -8.34 -3.12 -12.10
CA HIS A 50 -9.80 -3.06 -12.10
C HIS A 50 -10.45 -4.45 -12.13
N GLU A 51 -9.89 -5.40 -12.86
CA GLU A 51 -10.32 -6.80 -12.80
C GLU A 51 -10.21 -7.35 -11.38
N LEU A 52 -9.06 -7.13 -10.72
CA LEU A 52 -8.81 -7.62 -9.37
C LEU A 52 -9.76 -7.00 -8.31
N LEU A 53 -10.26 -5.79 -8.50
CA LEU A 53 -11.26 -5.19 -7.60
C LEU A 53 -12.54 -6.04 -7.50
N SER A 54 -12.92 -6.77 -8.56
CA SER A 54 -14.08 -7.66 -8.55
C SER A 54 -13.95 -8.82 -7.55
N PHE A 55 -12.75 -9.15 -7.12
CA PHE A 55 -12.46 -10.18 -6.12
C PHE A 55 -12.50 -9.64 -4.68
N LYS A 56 -12.87 -8.37 -4.50
CA LYS A 56 -13.09 -7.71 -3.20
C LYS A 56 -11.88 -7.79 -2.27
N PRO A 57 -10.80 -7.02 -2.54
CA PRO A 57 -9.69 -6.88 -1.60
C PRO A 57 -10.19 -6.38 -0.24
N ALA A 58 -9.58 -6.85 0.84
CA ALA A 58 -9.84 -6.34 2.19
C ALA A 58 -9.25 -4.93 2.36
N ALA A 59 -8.11 -4.68 1.73
CA ALA A 59 -7.50 -3.36 1.70
C ALA A 59 -6.92 -3.05 0.31
N ILE A 60 -6.82 -1.74 0.01
CA ILE A 60 -6.14 -1.19 -1.16
C ILE A 60 -5.12 -0.20 -0.64
N ARG A 61 -3.85 -0.35 -1.01
CA ARG A 61 -2.78 0.55 -0.57
C ARG A 61 -2.03 1.10 -1.77
N GLY A 62 -1.94 2.40 -1.89
CA GLY A 62 -1.19 3.08 -2.95
C GLY A 62 -0.75 4.48 -2.54
N ASN A 63 0.07 5.13 -3.36
CA ASN A 63 0.31 6.57 -3.22
C ASN A 63 -0.86 7.38 -3.79
N ALA A 64 -0.84 8.70 -3.61
CA ALA A 64 -1.92 9.58 -4.06
C ALA A 64 -2.28 9.39 -5.54
N SER A 65 -1.27 9.35 -6.42
CA SER A 65 -1.48 9.22 -7.86
C SER A 65 -2.07 7.86 -8.25
N GLU A 66 -1.66 6.80 -7.58
CA GLU A 66 -2.17 5.44 -7.80
C GLU A 66 -3.63 5.31 -7.34
N ILE A 67 -3.96 5.81 -6.17
CA ILE A 67 -5.34 5.79 -5.65
C ILE A 67 -6.28 6.63 -6.52
N MET A 68 -5.86 7.84 -6.91
CA MET A 68 -6.64 8.68 -7.80
C MET A 68 -6.86 8.03 -9.17
N ALA A 69 -5.82 7.42 -9.74
CA ALA A 69 -5.93 6.73 -11.03
C ALA A 69 -6.82 5.49 -10.94
N LEU A 70 -6.75 4.72 -9.86
CA LEU A 70 -7.60 3.55 -9.64
C LEU A 70 -9.07 3.95 -9.43
N ALA A 71 -9.33 5.09 -8.77
CA ALA A 71 -10.67 5.65 -8.60
C ALA A 71 -11.22 6.32 -9.88
N GLY A 72 -10.48 6.31 -10.99
CA GLY A 72 -10.92 6.92 -12.24
C GLY A 72 -10.92 8.46 -12.23
N VAL A 73 -10.29 9.07 -11.24
CA VAL A 73 -10.10 10.52 -11.19
C VAL A 73 -8.96 10.86 -12.15
N ALA A 74 -9.29 11.50 -13.27
CA ALA A 74 -8.30 11.98 -14.21
C ALA A 74 -7.34 12.96 -13.48
N ASN A 75 -6.03 12.80 -13.70
CA ASN A 75 -5.03 13.77 -13.26
C ASN A 75 -5.27 15.11 -13.99
N GLY A 76 -6.28 15.83 -13.58
CA GLY A 76 -6.60 17.19 -14.02
C GLY A 76 -5.73 18.17 -13.26
N GLY A 77 -4.53 18.43 -13.76
CA GLY A 77 -3.75 19.55 -13.26
C GLY A 77 -2.27 19.23 -13.08
N ARG A 78 -1.46 19.63 -14.05
CA ARG A 78 -0.08 20.01 -13.80
C ARG A 78 -0.09 21.11 -12.72
N GLY A 79 0.53 20.86 -11.58
CA GLY A 79 0.87 21.89 -10.60
C GLY A 79 -0.02 21.89 -9.36
N VAL A 80 -0.03 20.79 -8.61
CA VAL A 80 -0.25 20.89 -7.17
C VAL A 80 1.14 20.86 -6.54
N ASP A 81 1.59 21.99 -6.04
CA ASP A 81 2.74 22.08 -5.14
C ASP A 81 2.47 21.16 -3.96
N THR A 82 3.24 20.10 -3.83
CA THR A 82 2.90 18.91 -3.10
C THR A 82 3.38 18.94 -1.66
N THR A 83 2.89 19.86 -0.89
CA THR A 83 3.07 19.74 0.57
C THR A 83 2.12 18.73 1.21
N ASP A 84 1.05 18.30 0.51
CA ASP A 84 0.19 17.23 0.99
C ASP A 84 -0.56 16.52 -0.17
N ALA A 85 0.20 15.85 -1.04
CA ALA A 85 -0.38 15.12 -2.17
C ALA A 85 -1.33 14.00 -1.70
N ALA A 86 -1.08 13.38 -0.54
CA ALA A 86 -1.91 12.32 0.00
C ALA A 86 -3.27 12.85 0.46
N ALA A 87 -3.33 14.05 1.07
CA ALA A 87 -4.59 14.68 1.46
C ALA A 87 -5.50 14.98 0.26
N ASN A 88 -4.92 15.34 -0.87
CA ASN A 88 -5.69 15.61 -2.10
C ASN A 88 -6.35 14.35 -2.67
N ALA A 89 -5.85 13.17 -2.33
CA ALA A 89 -6.43 11.90 -2.77
C ALA A 89 -7.53 11.36 -1.82
N ILE A 90 -7.77 11.99 -0.68
CA ILE A 90 -8.77 11.54 0.31
C ILE A 90 -10.17 11.37 -0.31
N PRO A 91 -10.72 12.31 -1.10
CA PRO A 91 -12.05 12.13 -1.69
C PRO A 91 -12.11 10.92 -2.61
N ALA A 92 -11.05 10.68 -3.40
CA ALA A 92 -10.95 9.51 -4.27
C ALA A 92 -10.85 8.21 -3.45
N ALA A 93 -10.04 8.19 -2.40
CA ALA A 93 -9.90 7.08 -1.48
C ALA A 93 -11.22 6.71 -0.79
N GLN A 94 -11.97 7.71 -0.31
CA GLN A 94 -13.27 7.49 0.30
C GLN A 94 -14.31 6.94 -0.69
N THR A 95 -14.30 7.42 -1.92
CA THR A 95 -15.17 6.90 -2.98
C THR A 95 -14.83 5.46 -3.29
N LEU A 96 -13.54 5.15 -3.49
CA LEU A 96 -13.06 3.79 -3.75
C LEU A 96 -13.40 2.85 -2.60
N ALA A 97 -13.24 3.28 -1.35
CA ALA A 97 -13.59 2.50 -0.17
C ALA A 97 -15.10 2.17 -0.12
N ARG A 98 -15.97 3.15 -0.39
CA ARG A 98 -17.43 2.94 -0.43
C ARG A 98 -17.85 1.98 -1.55
N GLU A 99 -17.23 2.08 -2.72
CA GLU A 99 -17.57 1.26 -3.88
C GLU A 99 -17.10 -0.20 -3.73
N THR A 100 -15.93 -0.39 -3.12
CA THR A 100 -15.30 -1.72 -3.00
C THR A 100 -15.59 -2.42 -1.68
N GLY A 101 -15.88 -1.66 -0.63
CA GLY A 101 -15.95 -2.12 0.75
C GLY A 101 -14.58 -2.36 1.39
N ALA A 102 -13.49 -1.98 0.72
CA ALA A 102 -12.12 -2.14 1.20
C ALA A 102 -11.69 -0.98 2.11
N ILE A 103 -10.75 -1.23 3.01
CA ILE A 103 -9.99 -0.16 3.64
C ILE A 103 -9.00 0.40 2.62
N VAL A 104 -9.00 1.71 2.41
CA VAL A 104 -8.07 2.35 1.47
C VAL A 104 -7.00 3.13 2.22
N VAL A 105 -5.74 2.85 1.88
CA VAL A 105 -4.55 3.50 2.42
C VAL A 105 -3.91 4.36 1.34
N VAL A 106 -3.84 5.66 1.59
CA VAL A 106 -3.08 6.61 0.77
C VAL A 106 -1.78 6.91 1.47
N THR A 107 -0.66 6.48 0.90
CA THR A 107 0.67 6.70 1.51
C THR A 107 1.30 8.02 1.06
N GLY A 108 1.95 8.70 2.00
CA GLY A 108 2.62 9.98 1.79
C GLY A 108 3.44 10.42 3.01
N GLU A 109 3.69 11.72 3.13
CA GLU A 109 4.26 12.29 4.34
C GLU A 109 3.35 11.98 5.55
N VAL A 110 2.05 12.23 5.39
CA VAL A 110 1.00 11.68 6.25
C VAL A 110 0.31 10.56 5.48
N ASP A 111 0.20 9.37 6.08
CA ASP A 111 -0.63 8.32 5.51
C ASP A 111 -2.08 8.52 5.95
N TYR A 112 -3.03 8.37 5.02
CA TYR A 112 -4.45 8.44 5.33
C TYR A 112 -5.10 7.08 5.11
N VAL A 113 -5.79 6.59 6.13
CA VAL A 113 -6.52 5.32 6.09
C VAL A 113 -8.00 5.59 6.22
N THR A 114 -8.83 5.05 5.33
CA THR A 114 -10.28 5.28 5.33
C THR A 114 -11.08 4.02 5.01
N ASP A 115 -12.24 3.90 5.63
CA ASP A 115 -13.31 2.94 5.31
C ASP A 115 -14.41 3.55 4.40
N GLY A 116 -14.19 4.79 3.92
CA GLY A 116 -15.15 5.57 3.16
C GLY A 116 -15.98 6.54 3.99
N HIS A 117 -16.05 6.36 5.30
CA HIS A 117 -16.76 7.21 6.26
C HIS A 117 -15.83 7.88 7.26
N ARG A 118 -14.96 7.08 7.89
CA ARG A 118 -13.95 7.53 8.85
C ARG A 118 -12.61 7.69 8.14
N ILE A 119 -11.78 8.58 8.67
CA ILE A 119 -10.41 8.81 8.19
C ILE A 119 -9.49 8.88 9.39
N ILE A 120 -8.36 8.17 9.32
CA ILE A 120 -7.29 8.24 10.30
C ILE A 120 -6.03 8.73 9.58
N GLY A 121 -5.45 9.83 10.06
CA GLY A 121 -4.17 10.34 9.59
C GLY A 121 -3.03 9.80 10.45
N ILE A 122 -1.98 9.25 9.83
CA ILE A 122 -0.82 8.70 10.50
C ILE A 122 0.40 9.53 10.13
N HIS A 123 0.91 10.24 11.10
CA HIS A 123 2.12 11.05 11.00
C HIS A 123 3.36 10.21 11.29
N GLY A 124 4.53 10.74 10.94
CA GLY A 124 5.83 10.13 11.18
C GLY A 124 6.47 9.56 9.92
N GLY A 125 7.49 8.72 10.12
CA GLY A 125 8.35 8.27 9.04
C GLY A 125 9.43 9.29 8.69
N ASP A 126 10.18 9.02 7.64
CA ASP A 126 11.27 9.87 7.19
C ASP A 126 11.40 9.82 5.64
N PRO A 127 11.76 10.92 4.98
CA PRO A 127 12.00 10.95 3.54
C PRO A 127 13.01 9.91 3.04
N LEU A 128 13.94 9.46 3.87
CA LEU A 128 14.90 8.42 3.52
C LEU A 128 14.21 7.11 3.14
N MET A 129 13.04 6.82 3.71
CA MET A 129 12.24 5.64 3.38
C MET A 129 11.87 5.59 1.90
N THR A 130 11.70 6.74 1.26
CA THR A 130 11.40 6.84 -0.19
C THR A 130 12.59 6.50 -1.09
N LYS A 131 13.81 6.50 -0.54
CA LYS A 131 15.05 6.17 -1.26
C LYS A 131 15.37 4.67 -1.23
N VAL A 132 14.60 3.89 -0.48
CA VAL A 132 14.78 2.45 -0.32
C VAL A 132 13.64 1.71 -1.01
N VAL A 133 13.98 0.91 -2.02
CA VAL A 133 13.01 0.10 -2.76
C VAL A 133 12.47 -1.01 -1.86
N GLY A 134 11.15 -1.20 -1.89
CA GLY A 134 10.50 -2.32 -1.19
C GLY A 134 9.79 -1.94 0.11
N THR A 135 10.03 -0.76 0.69
CA THR A 135 9.32 -0.30 1.90
C THR A 135 7.80 -0.27 1.71
N GLY A 136 7.34 0.20 0.54
CA GLY A 136 5.92 0.18 0.19
C GLY A 136 5.36 -1.24 0.04
N CYS A 137 6.05 -2.13 -0.65
CA CYS A 137 5.62 -3.53 -0.79
C CYS A 137 5.57 -4.25 0.56
N ALA A 138 6.53 -3.97 1.46
CA ALA A 138 6.52 -4.48 2.82
C ALA A 138 5.30 -3.98 3.61
N LEU A 139 4.96 -2.68 3.50
CA LEU A 139 3.75 -2.14 4.11
C LEU A 139 2.49 -2.84 3.58
N SER A 140 2.38 -3.09 2.28
CA SER A 140 1.21 -3.78 1.71
C SER A 140 1.04 -5.19 2.29
N ALA A 141 2.15 -5.91 2.53
CA ALA A 141 2.13 -7.22 3.18
C ALA A 141 1.70 -7.13 4.66
N VAL A 142 2.19 -6.13 5.40
CA VAL A 142 1.81 -5.90 6.80
C VAL A 142 0.33 -5.51 6.89
N VAL A 143 -0.16 -4.65 6.00
CA VAL A 143 -1.58 -4.29 5.90
C VAL A 143 -2.44 -5.54 5.68
N ALA A 144 -2.04 -6.43 4.77
CA ALA A 144 -2.76 -7.67 4.53
C ALA A 144 -2.84 -8.55 5.79
N ALA A 145 -1.73 -8.68 6.54
CA ALA A 145 -1.71 -9.41 7.79
C ALA A 145 -2.63 -8.77 8.85
N CYS A 146 -2.62 -7.44 8.96
CA CYS A 146 -3.46 -6.71 9.91
C CYS A 146 -4.96 -6.79 9.57
N CYS A 147 -5.33 -6.97 8.30
CA CYS A 147 -6.73 -7.23 7.92
C CYS A 147 -7.27 -8.55 8.48
N ALA A 148 -6.41 -9.49 8.86
CA ALA A 148 -6.81 -10.77 9.46
C ALA A 148 -6.96 -10.73 10.99
N LEU A 149 -6.58 -9.61 11.63
CA LEU A 149 -6.68 -9.46 13.08
C LEU A 149 -8.14 -9.20 13.51
N PRO A 150 -8.52 -9.66 14.72
CA PRO A 150 -9.84 -9.35 15.26
C PRO A 150 -9.97 -7.85 15.58
N GLY A 151 -11.20 -7.36 15.63
CA GLY A 151 -11.51 -5.97 15.98
C GLY A 151 -11.84 -5.08 14.77
N ASP A 152 -11.63 -3.78 14.91
CA ASP A 152 -11.93 -2.81 13.86
C ASP A 152 -10.82 -2.83 12.79
N MET A 153 -11.18 -3.22 11.57
CA MET A 153 -10.21 -3.36 10.47
C MET A 153 -9.55 -2.01 10.11
N LEU A 154 -10.27 -0.89 10.21
CA LEU A 154 -9.70 0.44 9.96
C LEU A 154 -8.57 0.75 10.96
N GLU A 155 -8.80 0.48 12.25
CA GLU A 155 -7.79 0.69 13.30
C GLU A 155 -6.61 -0.27 13.16
N ASN A 156 -6.87 -1.53 12.80
CA ASN A 156 -5.81 -2.52 12.55
C ASN A 156 -4.89 -2.08 11.41
N VAL A 157 -5.47 -1.60 10.29
CA VAL A 157 -4.70 -1.11 9.14
C VAL A 157 -3.97 0.20 9.46
N ALA A 158 -4.60 1.11 10.20
CA ALA A 158 -3.95 2.33 10.67
C ALA A 158 -2.74 2.01 11.57
N SER A 159 -2.88 1.02 12.44
CA SER A 159 -1.80 0.54 13.30
C SER A 159 -0.62 -0.04 12.49
N ALA A 160 -0.91 -0.76 11.39
CA ALA A 160 0.13 -1.23 10.48
C ALA A 160 0.96 -0.07 9.89
N CYS A 161 0.29 0.99 9.42
CA CYS A 161 0.96 2.18 8.90
C CYS A 161 1.81 2.88 9.97
N HIS A 162 1.25 3.03 11.17
CA HIS A 162 1.96 3.64 12.31
C HIS A 162 3.21 2.85 12.70
N TRP A 163 3.09 1.53 12.81
CA TRP A 163 4.22 0.65 13.12
C TRP A 163 5.35 0.77 12.10
N MET A 164 5.02 0.77 10.81
CA MET A 164 6.01 0.92 9.74
C MET A 164 6.69 2.30 9.77
N LYS A 165 5.95 3.38 10.05
CA LYS A 165 6.51 4.73 10.17
C LYS A 165 7.44 4.83 11.40
N GLN A 166 7.04 4.31 12.55
CA GLN A 166 7.89 4.28 13.73
C GLN A 166 9.19 3.48 13.51
N ALA A 167 9.10 2.33 12.86
CA ALA A 167 10.28 1.55 12.50
C ALA A 167 11.20 2.34 11.56
N GLY A 168 10.62 3.06 10.59
CA GLY A 168 11.35 3.94 9.69
C GLY A 168 12.13 5.03 10.43
N GLU A 169 11.50 5.76 11.34
CA GLU A 169 12.15 6.79 12.16
C GLU A 169 13.31 6.23 12.99
N ARG A 170 13.10 5.08 13.65
CA ARG A 170 14.15 4.42 14.43
C ARG A 170 15.31 3.96 13.56
N ALA A 171 15.02 3.46 12.36
CA ALA A 171 16.04 3.04 11.42
C ALA A 171 16.89 4.20 10.92
N VAL A 172 16.24 5.30 10.54
CA VAL A 172 16.94 6.51 10.06
C VAL A 172 17.89 7.06 11.12
N ALA A 173 17.47 7.11 12.39
CA ALA A 173 18.31 7.58 13.49
C ALA A 173 19.60 6.77 13.69
N ARG A 174 19.69 5.56 13.12
CA ARG A 174 20.86 4.66 13.20
C ARG A 174 21.58 4.50 11.88
N SER A 175 21.03 5.07 10.80
CA SER A 175 21.54 4.86 9.44
C SER A 175 22.42 6.00 8.99
N GLU A 176 23.50 5.68 8.27
CA GLU A 176 24.33 6.67 7.58
C GLU A 176 23.77 7.04 6.20
N GLY A 177 22.80 6.26 5.70
CA GLY A 177 22.17 6.46 4.40
C GLY A 177 21.31 5.25 3.99
N PRO A 178 20.82 5.21 2.73
CA PRO A 178 19.94 4.14 2.26
C PRO A 178 20.54 2.73 2.38
N GLY A 179 21.86 2.60 2.28
CA GLY A 179 22.56 1.31 2.33
C GLY A 179 22.47 0.63 3.70
N SER A 180 22.57 1.40 4.79
CA SER A 180 22.46 0.88 6.17
C SER A 180 21.02 0.90 6.71
N PHE A 181 20.08 1.56 6.01
CA PHE A 181 18.70 1.68 6.46
C PHE A 181 18.00 0.32 6.60
N VAL A 182 18.12 -0.57 5.60
CA VAL A 182 17.33 -1.82 5.57
C VAL A 182 17.59 -2.71 6.78
N PRO A 183 18.83 -3.04 7.19
CA PRO A 183 19.07 -3.84 8.38
C PRO A 183 18.54 -3.15 9.64
N HIS A 184 18.74 -1.83 9.79
CA HIS A 184 18.20 -1.09 10.93
C HIS A 184 16.67 -1.04 10.94
N PHE A 185 16.03 -1.03 9.78
CA PHE A 185 14.59 -1.06 9.67
C PHE A 185 14.01 -2.42 10.10
N LEU A 186 14.64 -3.52 9.70
CA LEU A 186 14.25 -4.85 10.15
C LEU A 186 14.44 -5.03 11.67
N ASP A 187 15.55 -4.54 12.19
CA ASP A 187 15.81 -4.56 13.64
C ASP A 187 14.79 -3.71 14.40
N ALA A 188 14.41 -2.55 13.85
CA ALA A 188 13.41 -1.68 14.46
C ALA A 188 12.01 -2.32 14.46
N LEU A 189 11.62 -2.98 13.37
CA LEU A 189 10.37 -3.74 13.31
C LEU A 189 10.33 -4.83 14.38
N TRP A 190 11.42 -5.58 14.54
CA TRP A 190 11.54 -6.58 15.59
C TRP A 190 11.42 -6.01 16.99
N GLN A 191 12.11 -4.89 17.28
CA GLN A 191 12.13 -4.24 18.59
C GLN A 191 10.80 -3.57 18.97
N LEU A 192 9.96 -3.22 17.99
CA LEU A 192 8.63 -2.66 18.21
C LEU A 192 7.57 -3.73 18.44
N THR A 193 7.88 -5.00 18.21
CA THR A 193 6.95 -6.10 18.51
C THR A 193 6.72 -6.15 20.03
N PRO A 194 5.46 -6.14 20.51
CA PRO A 194 5.20 -6.33 21.94
C PRO A 194 5.81 -7.65 22.40
N GLU A 195 6.49 -7.63 23.55
CA GLU A 195 6.93 -8.87 24.17
C GLU A 195 5.71 -9.75 24.42
N VAL A 196 5.62 -10.86 23.71
CA VAL A 196 4.66 -11.90 24.05
C VAL A 196 5.16 -12.47 25.36
N GLN A 197 4.54 -12.06 26.46
CA GLN A 197 4.77 -12.69 27.75
C GLN A 197 4.34 -14.16 27.62
N ALA A 198 5.33 -15.04 27.60
CA ALA A 198 5.16 -16.48 27.55
C ALA A 198 4.65 -17.04 28.88
#